data_73c400602e5bc244ee67fcfc45efe3be
#
_entry.id   73c400602e5bc244ee67fcfc45efe3be
#
_cell.length_a   1.000
_cell.length_b   1.000
_cell.length_c   1.000
_cell.angle_alpha   90.00
_cell.angle_beta   90.00
_cell.angle_gamma   90.00
#
_symmetry.space_group_name_H-M   'P 1'
#
loop_
_entity.id
_entity.type
_entity.pdbx_description
1 polymer ?
#
loop_
_entity_poly.entity_id
_entity_poly.type
_entity_poly.pdbx_seq_one_letter_code
_entity_poly.pdbx_strand_id
1 'polypeptide(L)'
;VGTVGRVTYFNYLITATVDSHVSIVRIDKQKADSLFIFYNLRWREKEIESTAEGSTGQVELSREKLKEMKILLPPLPEQKAIAEVLSSIDNKIDLLHRQNKTLEEMAMTLFRQWFIEPTKDGLPEGWEEVSLGEFIKEILGGDWGKEKPEGEYKIKVNCIRGTDISDLQDSLPKKTPIRFIKQSKFKSIEPKDGDIILEISGGTETQSTGRSIYISSFNRQLFEYPIIFSNFCRLLRPKENYYTYYLYLYLKYLYINDEFFSLENGTSGIKNLDYKTLLYDLKYPMPKNTEIYLSFYENVSILFEKIDKNKFQIQTLEKLR
;
A
#
# COMPACT_ATOMS: atom_id res chain seq x y z
N VAL A 1 -12.96 -16.33 12.89
CA VAL A 1 -12.49 -17.18 11.83
C VAL A 1 -12.52 -16.39 10.52
N GLY A 2 -11.49 -16.51 9.71
CA GLY A 2 -11.25 -15.70 8.52
C GLY A 2 -12.31 -15.83 7.42
N THR A 3 -12.03 -15.25 6.27
CA THR A 3 -12.87 -15.32 5.08
C THR A 3 -12.90 -16.75 4.52
N VAL A 4 -14.09 -17.31 4.40
CA VAL A 4 -14.32 -18.62 3.78
C VAL A 4 -14.11 -18.53 2.27
N GLY A 5 -13.67 -19.63 1.65
CA GLY A 5 -13.55 -19.74 0.19
C GLY A 5 -12.20 -19.31 -0.39
N ARG A 6 -11.30 -18.77 0.40
CA ARG A 6 -9.94 -18.45 -0.08
C ARG A 6 -9.17 -19.70 -0.46
N VAL A 7 -8.54 -19.66 -1.63
CA VAL A 7 -7.77 -20.79 -2.19
C VAL A 7 -6.33 -20.38 -2.38
N THR A 8 -5.41 -21.26 -1.99
CA THR A 8 -3.98 -21.10 -2.26
C THR A 8 -3.42 -22.37 -2.89
N TYR A 9 -2.38 -22.22 -3.72
CA TYR A 9 -1.65 -23.31 -4.32
C TYR A 9 -0.36 -23.55 -3.54
N PHE A 10 -0.21 -24.78 -3.01
CA PHE A 10 0.96 -25.16 -2.23
C PHE A 10 1.93 -25.96 -3.09
N ASN A 11 3.05 -25.35 -3.45
CA ASN A 11 4.10 -25.93 -4.29
C ASN A 11 5.48 -26.01 -3.60
N TYR A 12 5.52 -25.88 -2.27
CA TYR A 12 6.76 -25.93 -1.51
C TYR A 12 7.18 -27.36 -1.19
N LEU A 13 8.50 -27.64 -1.26
CA LEU A 13 9.10 -28.92 -0.86
C LEU A 13 9.37 -28.97 0.65
N ILE A 14 8.35 -28.67 1.46
CA ILE A 14 8.42 -28.71 2.92
C ILE A 14 7.29 -29.57 3.48
N THR A 15 7.52 -30.18 4.64
CA THR A 15 6.46 -30.80 5.43
C THR A 15 5.70 -29.71 6.16
N ALA A 16 4.39 -29.62 5.94
CA ALA A 16 3.53 -28.63 6.59
C ALA A 16 2.22 -29.27 7.03
N THR A 17 1.64 -28.73 8.08
CA THR A 17 0.28 -29.01 8.54
C THR A 17 -0.59 -27.77 8.29
N VAL A 18 -1.89 -28.00 8.20
CA VAL A 18 -2.87 -26.91 8.11
C VAL A 18 -3.77 -26.92 9.34
N ASP A 19 -4.33 -25.76 9.64
CA ASP A 19 -5.36 -25.60 10.67
C ASP A 19 -6.60 -26.43 10.36
N SER A 20 -7.38 -26.80 11.38
CA SER A 20 -8.62 -27.59 11.26
C SER A 20 -9.67 -26.94 10.36
N HIS A 21 -9.64 -25.61 10.21
CA HIS A 21 -10.55 -24.84 9.36
C HIS A 21 -10.07 -24.72 7.89
N VAL A 22 -8.95 -25.36 7.56
CA VAL A 22 -8.40 -25.37 6.19
C VAL A 22 -8.58 -26.76 5.58
N SER A 23 -9.25 -26.85 4.43
CA SER A 23 -9.41 -28.10 3.67
C SER A 23 -8.32 -28.26 2.65
N ILE A 24 -7.66 -29.42 2.65
CA ILE A 24 -6.66 -29.79 1.63
C ILE A 24 -7.38 -30.50 0.48
N VAL A 25 -7.25 -29.94 -0.74
CA VAL A 25 -7.76 -30.55 -1.96
C VAL A 25 -6.59 -31.23 -2.70
N ARG A 26 -6.60 -32.55 -2.77
CA ARG A 26 -5.60 -33.36 -3.49
C ARG A 26 -6.15 -33.78 -4.85
N ILE A 27 -5.45 -33.40 -5.91
CA ILE A 27 -5.88 -33.61 -7.28
C ILE A 27 -5.37 -34.95 -7.82
N ASP A 28 -6.27 -35.71 -8.43
CA ASP A 28 -5.91 -36.86 -9.26
C ASP A 28 -5.28 -36.37 -10.58
N LYS A 29 -3.95 -36.45 -10.67
CA LYS A 29 -3.16 -35.91 -11.81
C LYS A 29 -3.45 -36.63 -13.15
N GLN A 30 -4.12 -37.76 -13.11
CA GLN A 30 -4.55 -38.45 -14.34
C GLN A 30 -5.81 -37.79 -14.94
N LYS A 31 -6.61 -37.11 -14.13
CA LYS A 31 -7.88 -36.51 -14.52
C LYS A 31 -7.81 -35.00 -14.67
N ALA A 32 -7.01 -34.31 -13.82
CA ALA A 32 -6.99 -32.86 -13.81
C ALA A 32 -5.59 -32.31 -13.52
N ASP A 33 -5.31 -31.13 -14.08
CA ASP A 33 -4.14 -30.34 -13.76
C ASP A 33 -4.36 -29.54 -12.46
N SER A 34 -3.40 -29.57 -11.55
CA SER A 34 -3.51 -28.97 -10.22
C SER A 34 -3.61 -27.44 -10.26
N LEU A 35 -2.89 -26.78 -11.17
CA LEU A 35 -2.96 -25.32 -11.33
C LEU A 35 -4.27 -24.91 -11.98
N PHE A 36 -4.78 -25.67 -12.96
CA PHE A 36 -6.09 -25.42 -13.54
C PHE A 36 -7.19 -25.47 -12.47
N ILE A 37 -7.17 -26.48 -11.61
CA ILE A 37 -8.15 -26.60 -10.51
C ILE A 37 -7.99 -25.43 -9.51
N PHE A 38 -6.76 -25.06 -9.19
CA PHE A 38 -6.50 -23.90 -8.33
C PHE A 38 -7.14 -22.62 -8.90
N TYR A 39 -6.93 -22.31 -10.18
CA TYR A 39 -7.50 -21.13 -10.81
C TYR A 39 -9.03 -21.22 -10.93
N ASN A 40 -9.57 -22.38 -11.21
CA ASN A 40 -11.01 -22.61 -11.25
C ASN A 40 -11.67 -22.32 -9.88
N LEU A 41 -11.12 -22.88 -8.82
CA LEU A 41 -11.62 -22.65 -7.47
C LEU A 41 -11.46 -21.18 -7.04
N ARG A 42 -10.34 -20.55 -7.36
CA ARG A 42 -10.08 -19.15 -7.07
C ARG A 42 -11.07 -18.22 -7.77
N TRP A 43 -11.37 -18.47 -9.03
CA TRP A 43 -12.39 -17.72 -9.77
C TRP A 43 -13.78 -17.86 -9.17
N ARG A 44 -14.05 -18.99 -8.55
CA ARG A 44 -15.35 -19.30 -7.90
C ARG A 44 -15.37 -19.01 -6.39
N GLU A 45 -14.45 -18.20 -5.87
CA GLU A 45 -14.35 -17.87 -4.43
C GLU A 45 -15.70 -17.40 -3.85
N LYS A 46 -16.40 -16.50 -4.54
CA LYS A 46 -17.73 -16.01 -4.12
C LYS A 46 -18.81 -17.10 -4.10
N GLU A 47 -18.78 -18.02 -5.03
CA GLU A 47 -19.68 -19.16 -5.07
C GLU A 47 -19.39 -20.09 -3.87
N ILE A 48 -18.11 -20.37 -3.63
CA ILE A 48 -17.69 -21.17 -2.48
C ILE A 48 -18.10 -20.49 -1.17
N GLU A 49 -17.87 -19.18 -1.05
CA GLU A 49 -18.30 -18.39 0.12
C GLU A 49 -19.83 -18.50 0.35
N SER A 50 -20.64 -18.45 -0.72
CA SER A 50 -22.09 -18.56 -0.63
C SER A 50 -22.61 -19.94 -0.20
N THR A 51 -21.77 -20.99 -0.32
CA THR A 51 -22.13 -22.35 0.13
C THR A 51 -21.79 -22.62 1.59
N ALA A 52 -21.11 -21.67 2.24
CA ALA A 52 -20.73 -21.81 3.63
C ALA A 52 -21.95 -21.73 4.56
N GLU A 53 -21.99 -22.56 5.59
CA GLU A 53 -23.07 -22.66 6.55
C GLU A 53 -22.61 -22.22 7.94
N GLY A 54 -23.48 -21.58 8.70
CA GLY A 54 -23.24 -21.19 10.09
C GLY A 54 -24.22 -20.14 10.57
N SER A 55 -24.58 -20.22 11.85
CA SER A 55 -25.36 -19.20 12.56
C SER A 55 -24.46 -18.39 13.48
N THR A 56 -24.71 -17.08 13.62
CA THR A 56 -24.04 -16.20 14.59
C THR A 56 -22.52 -15.99 14.41
N GLY A 57 -22.09 -15.59 13.19
CA GLY A 57 -20.74 -15.04 13.00
C GLY A 57 -19.61 -16.05 12.78
N GLN A 58 -19.86 -17.34 12.87
CA GLN A 58 -18.93 -18.41 12.47
C GLN A 58 -19.49 -19.18 11.29
N VAL A 59 -18.90 -18.96 10.12
CA VAL A 59 -19.29 -19.62 8.87
C VAL A 59 -18.20 -20.61 8.50
N GLU A 60 -18.57 -21.87 8.22
CA GLU A 60 -17.64 -22.93 7.87
C GLU A 60 -18.01 -23.55 6.52
N LEU A 61 -17.01 -23.88 5.71
CA LEU A 61 -17.20 -24.57 4.45
C LEU A 61 -17.24 -26.10 4.69
N SER A 62 -18.38 -26.71 4.39
CA SER A 62 -18.51 -28.18 4.44
C SER A 62 -17.65 -28.84 3.37
N ARG A 63 -16.88 -29.87 3.77
CA ARG A 63 -16.08 -30.69 2.85
C ARG A 63 -16.96 -31.45 1.86
N GLU A 64 -18.14 -31.85 2.27
CA GLU A 64 -19.12 -32.53 1.42
C GLU A 64 -19.59 -31.59 0.31
N LYS A 65 -19.97 -30.36 0.62
CA LYS A 65 -20.35 -29.37 -0.39
C LYS A 65 -19.23 -29.04 -1.37
N LEU A 66 -17.97 -28.95 -0.86
CA LEU A 66 -16.83 -28.74 -1.74
C LEU A 66 -16.62 -29.93 -2.71
N LYS A 67 -16.87 -31.18 -2.29
CA LYS A 67 -16.79 -32.36 -3.15
C LYS A 67 -17.92 -32.41 -4.20
N GLU A 68 -19.09 -31.87 -3.89
CA GLU A 68 -20.24 -31.84 -4.79
C GLU A 68 -20.15 -30.77 -5.88
N MET A 69 -19.21 -29.85 -5.74
CA MET A 69 -19.00 -28.78 -6.73
C MET A 69 -18.61 -29.38 -8.09
N LYS A 70 -19.44 -29.12 -9.08
CA LYS A 70 -19.16 -29.55 -10.46
C LYS A 70 -18.17 -28.61 -11.13
N ILE A 71 -17.10 -29.16 -11.67
CA ILE A 71 -16.07 -28.45 -12.44
C ILE A 71 -16.12 -28.96 -13.88
N LEU A 72 -16.14 -28.02 -14.83
CA LEU A 72 -16.01 -28.32 -16.25
C LEU A 72 -14.54 -28.63 -16.51
N LEU A 73 -14.25 -29.86 -16.93
CA LEU A 73 -12.88 -30.32 -17.20
C LEU A 73 -12.69 -30.47 -18.70
N PRO A 74 -12.03 -29.56 -19.39
CA PRO A 74 -11.55 -29.78 -20.76
C PRO A 74 -10.46 -30.84 -20.80
N PRO A 75 -10.01 -31.31 -21.98
CA PRO A 75 -8.89 -32.25 -22.08
C PRO A 75 -7.64 -31.74 -21.33
N LEU A 76 -6.87 -32.64 -20.74
CA LEU A 76 -5.67 -32.27 -19.95
C LEU A 76 -4.69 -31.29 -20.65
N PRO A 77 -4.42 -31.42 -21.98
CA PRO A 77 -3.58 -30.44 -22.67
C PRO A 77 -4.15 -29.02 -22.62
N GLU A 78 -5.46 -28.85 -22.74
CA GLU A 78 -6.14 -27.58 -22.67
C GLU A 78 -6.14 -27.01 -21.25
N GLN A 79 -6.37 -27.85 -20.21
CA GLN A 79 -6.23 -27.46 -18.82
C GLN A 79 -4.84 -26.88 -18.53
N LYS A 80 -3.77 -27.56 -19.02
CA LYS A 80 -2.38 -27.11 -18.85
C LYS A 80 -2.13 -25.79 -19.58
N ALA A 81 -2.63 -25.61 -20.79
CA ALA A 81 -2.48 -24.37 -21.55
C ALA A 81 -3.15 -23.18 -20.84
N ILE A 82 -4.38 -23.38 -20.32
CA ILE A 82 -5.08 -22.37 -19.52
C ILE A 82 -4.29 -22.03 -18.25
N ALA A 83 -3.85 -23.04 -17.52
CA ALA A 83 -3.07 -22.87 -16.29
C ALA A 83 -1.74 -22.15 -16.54
N GLU A 84 -1.06 -22.44 -17.64
CA GLU A 84 0.19 -21.80 -18.05
C GLU A 84 0.00 -20.29 -18.31
N VAL A 85 -1.05 -19.91 -19.03
CA VAL A 85 -1.37 -18.50 -19.28
C VAL A 85 -1.63 -17.76 -17.96
N LEU A 86 -2.50 -18.30 -17.11
CA LEU A 86 -2.85 -17.67 -15.84
C LEU A 86 -1.66 -17.60 -14.86
N SER A 87 -0.85 -18.66 -14.80
CA SER A 87 0.35 -18.65 -13.96
C SER A 87 1.42 -17.69 -14.47
N SER A 88 1.52 -17.50 -15.80
CA SER A 88 2.43 -16.48 -16.36
C SER A 88 2.06 -15.07 -15.93
N ILE A 89 0.76 -14.77 -15.83
CA ILE A 89 0.25 -13.48 -15.31
C ILE A 89 0.61 -13.33 -13.83
N ASP A 90 0.33 -14.34 -13.01
CA ASP A 90 0.66 -14.31 -11.57
C ASP A 90 2.18 -14.17 -11.34
N ASN A 91 3.01 -14.92 -12.09
CA ASN A 91 4.45 -14.81 -12.01
C ASN A 91 4.96 -13.41 -12.40
N LYS A 92 4.33 -12.78 -13.40
CA LYS A 92 4.67 -11.41 -13.79
C LYS A 92 4.29 -10.39 -12.73
N ILE A 93 3.12 -10.53 -12.10
CA ILE A 93 2.69 -9.70 -10.98
C ILE A 93 3.68 -9.81 -9.81
N ASP A 94 4.03 -11.04 -9.41
CA ASP A 94 5.01 -11.28 -8.35
C ASP A 94 6.39 -10.70 -8.67
N LEU A 95 6.86 -10.85 -9.91
CA LEU A 95 8.11 -10.23 -10.35
C LEU A 95 8.08 -8.70 -10.23
N LEU A 96 6.97 -8.05 -10.60
CA LEU A 96 6.82 -6.60 -10.51
C LEU A 96 6.80 -6.13 -9.04
N HIS A 97 6.16 -6.87 -8.13
CA HIS A 97 6.21 -6.56 -6.69
C HIS A 97 7.63 -6.66 -6.16
N ARG A 98 8.37 -7.73 -6.49
CA ARG A 98 9.78 -7.87 -6.07
C ARG A 98 10.66 -6.77 -6.65
N GLN A 99 10.46 -6.37 -7.91
CA GLN A 99 11.16 -5.23 -8.50
C GLN A 99 10.88 -3.94 -7.75
N ASN A 100 9.62 -3.65 -7.41
CA ASN A 100 9.26 -2.44 -6.68
C ASN A 100 9.94 -2.41 -5.30
N LYS A 101 9.95 -3.52 -4.58
CA LYS A 101 10.64 -3.63 -3.30
C LYS A 101 12.15 -3.33 -3.45
N THR A 102 12.81 -3.93 -4.44
CA THR A 102 14.23 -3.67 -4.72
C THR A 102 14.50 -2.20 -5.06
N LEU A 103 13.64 -1.58 -5.89
CA LEU A 103 13.77 -0.17 -6.25
C LEU A 103 13.60 0.76 -5.04
N GLU A 104 12.67 0.46 -4.14
CA GLU A 104 12.52 1.19 -2.89
C GLU A 104 13.72 1.02 -1.96
N GLU A 105 14.27 -0.20 -1.83
CA GLU A 105 15.48 -0.48 -1.07
C GLU A 105 16.70 0.26 -1.64
N MET A 106 16.81 0.36 -2.96
CA MET A 106 17.85 1.16 -3.64
C MET A 106 17.70 2.65 -3.31
N ALA A 107 16.46 3.21 -3.40
CA ALA A 107 16.19 4.60 -3.07
C ALA A 107 16.52 4.91 -1.60
N MET A 108 16.15 4.02 -0.67
CA MET A 108 16.48 4.15 0.75
C MET A 108 17.99 4.03 1.02
N THR A 109 18.69 3.20 0.27
CA THR A 109 20.16 3.07 0.37
C THR A 109 20.85 4.36 -0.07
N LEU A 110 20.44 4.92 -1.23
CA LEU A 110 20.94 6.22 -1.69
C LEU A 110 20.63 7.33 -0.66
N PHE A 111 19.41 7.34 -0.11
CA PHE A 111 19.04 8.31 0.92
C PHE A 111 19.97 8.22 2.14
N ARG A 112 20.22 7.01 2.65
CA ARG A 112 21.14 6.83 3.80
C ARG A 112 22.56 7.25 3.48
N GLN A 113 23.08 6.90 2.32
CA GLN A 113 24.44 7.28 1.90
C GLN A 113 24.61 8.80 1.77
N TRP A 114 23.58 9.50 1.30
CA TRP A 114 23.66 10.93 1.05
C TRP A 114 23.33 11.79 2.28
N PHE A 115 22.44 11.34 3.15
CA PHE A 115 21.90 12.19 4.22
C PHE A 115 22.09 11.65 5.65
N ILE A 116 22.32 10.36 5.83
CA ILE A 116 22.47 9.76 7.16
C ILE A 116 23.92 9.38 7.46
N GLU A 117 24.59 8.71 6.53
CA GLU A 117 25.97 8.25 6.75
C GLU A 117 26.95 9.39 6.97
N PRO A 118 26.88 10.52 6.26
CA PRO A 118 27.78 11.65 6.50
C PRO A 118 27.69 12.23 7.91
N THR A 119 26.57 12.04 8.62
CA THR A 119 26.33 12.63 9.95
C THR A 119 26.76 11.74 11.11
N LYS A 120 27.27 10.52 10.86
CA LYS A 120 27.62 9.56 11.90
C LYS A 120 28.76 10.03 12.82
N ASP A 121 29.70 10.77 12.25
CA ASP A 121 30.88 11.27 12.96
C ASP A 121 30.74 12.74 13.41
N GLY A 122 29.52 13.27 13.38
CA GLY A 122 29.17 14.64 13.72
C GLY A 122 28.60 15.43 12.58
N LEU A 123 28.39 16.73 12.77
CA LEU A 123 27.79 17.62 11.76
C LEU A 123 28.83 17.96 10.68
N PRO A 124 28.61 17.56 9.40
CA PRO A 124 29.58 17.83 8.34
C PRO A 124 29.70 19.33 8.01
N GLU A 125 30.83 19.73 7.44
CA GLU A 125 30.98 21.08 6.92
C GLU A 125 29.94 21.40 5.84
N GLY A 126 29.32 22.57 5.92
CA GLY A 126 28.25 23.00 5.02
C GLY A 126 26.87 22.41 5.35
N TRP A 127 26.74 21.75 6.52
CA TRP A 127 25.46 21.29 7.04
C TRP A 127 25.01 22.14 8.21
N GLU A 128 23.73 22.03 8.55
CA GLU A 128 23.12 22.66 9.70
C GLU A 128 22.00 21.77 10.29
N GLU A 129 21.66 21.99 11.54
CA GLU A 129 20.55 21.32 12.19
C GLU A 129 19.24 22.14 12.01
N VAL A 130 18.34 21.63 11.18
CA VAL A 130 17.06 22.27 10.89
C VAL A 130 15.90 21.31 11.03
N SER A 131 14.69 21.83 11.10
CA SER A 131 13.48 21.02 11.16
C SER A 131 13.03 20.58 9.76
N LEU A 132 12.33 19.46 9.67
CA LEU A 132 11.71 19.00 8.41
C LEU A 132 10.71 20.03 7.85
N GLY A 133 10.09 20.82 8.72
CA GLY A 133 9.18 21.89 8.36
C GLY A 133 9.78 22.95 7.44
N GLU A 134 11.13 23.15 7.49
CA GLU A 134 11.82 24.08 6.58
C GLU A 134 11.67 23.71 5.10
N PHE A 135 11.38 22.47 4.77
CA PHE A 135 11.19 21.98 3.40
C PHE A 135 9.72 21.93 2.97
N ILE A 136 8.79 22.22 3.90
CA ILE A 136 7.34 22.13 3.71
C ILE A 136 6.75 23.50 3.48
N LYS A 137 5.97 23.65 2.40
CA LYS A 137 5.24 24.85 2.06
C LYS A 137 3.90 24.95 2.78
N GLU A 138 3.17 23.84 2.82
CA GLU A 138 1.81 23.77 3.38
C GLU A 138 1.59 22.42 4.06
N ILE A 139 0.84 22.44 5.16
CA ILE A 139 0.30 21.23 5.81
C ILE A 139 -1.22 21.35 5.78
N LEU A 140 -1.88 20.41 5.09
CA LEU A 140 -3.32 20.40 4.91
C LEU A 140 -3.98 19.28 5.71
N GLY A 141 -5.11 19.61 6.36
CA GLY A 141 -5.97 18.64 7.02
C GLY A 141 -6.94 18.00 6.04
N GLY A 142 -7.10 16.66 6.14
CA GLY A 142 -8.03 15.92 5.32
C GLY A 142 -9.50 16.14 5.67
N ASP A 143 -10.37 15.42 4.95
CA ASP A 143 -11.82 15.42 5.16
C ASP A 143 -12.36 14.01 4.91
N TRP A 144 -13.27 13.56 5.77
CA TRP A 144 -13.92 12.25 5.60
C TRP A 144 -15.10 12.30 4.64
N GLY A 145 -15.70 13.47 4.46
CA GLY A 145 -16.88 13.64 3.62
C GLY A 145 -18.14 12.91 4.11
N LYS A 146 -19.05 12.67 3.18
CA LYS A 146 -20.31 11.95 3.40
C LYS A 146 -20.32 10.62 2.63
N GLU A 147 -21.12 9.65 3.09
CA GLU A 147 -21.28 8.36 2.40
C GLU A 147 -22.16 8.46 1.16
N LYS A 148 -23.09 9.40 1.17
CA LYS A 148 -24.03 9.64 0.08
C LYS A 148 -24.00 11.12 -0.32
N PRO A 149 -24.36 11.46 -1.57
CA PRO A 149 -24.48 12.85 -1.99
C PRO A 149 -25.62 13.52 -1.20
N GLU A 150 -25.30 14.64 -0.54
CA GLU A 150 -26.23 15.40 0.30
C GLU A 150 -25.91 16.89 0.24
N GLY A 151 -26.89 17.74 -0.09
CA GLY A 151 -26.70 19.19 -0.15
C GLY A 151 -25.56 19.61 -1.06
N GLU A 152 -24.54 20.26 -0.51
CA GLU A 152 -23.33 20.71 -1.22
C GLU A 152 -22.27 19.58 -1.41
N TYR A 153 -22.44 18.42 -0.76
CA TYR A 153 -21.52 17.29 -0.85
C TYR A 153 -21.81 16.48 -2.13
N LYS A 154 -21.34 16.95 -3.27
CA LYS A 154 -21.65 16.39 -4.59
C LYS A 154 -20.43 15.80 -5.32
N ILE A 155 -19.22 16.18 -4.93
CA ILE A 155 -18.00 15.70 -5.58
C ILE A 155 -17.67 14.31 -5.06
N LYS A 156 -17.73 13.34 -5.95
CA LYS A 156 -17.39 11.93 -5.67
C LYS A 156 -15.88 11.76 -5.69
N VAL A 157 -15.32 11.17 -4.64
CA VAL A 157 -13.88 11.04 -4.44
C VAL A 157 -13.52 9.69 -3.79
N ASN A 158 -12.30 9.22 -4.01
CA ASN A 158 -11.69 8.16 -3.22
C ASN A 158 -10.97 8.78 -2.02
N CYS A 159 -11.31 8.37 -0.79
CA CYS A 159 -10.76 8.94 0.44
C CYS A 159 -9.68 8.00 1.03
N ILE A 160 -8.41 8.36 0.89
CA ILE A 160 -7.27 7.59 1.41
C ILE A 160 -7.25 7.66 2.94
N ARG A 161 -7.23 6.51 3.60
CA ARG A 161 -7.06 6.35 5.05
C ARG A 161 -5.62 5.95 5.38
N GLY A 162 -5.22 6.11 6.63
CA GLY A 162 -3.93 5.58 7.11
C GLY A 162 -3.74 4.08 6.80
N THR A 163 -4.80 3.28 6.96
CA THR A 163 -4.79 1.84 6.64
C THR A 163 -4.62 1.52 5.15
N ASP A 164 -4.97 2.45 4.25
CA ASP A 164 -4.84 2.24 2.81
C ASP A 164 -3.41 2.51 2.33
N ILE A 165 -2.57 3.22 3.13
CA ILE A 165 -1.21 3.61 2.75
C ILE A 165 -0.33 2.39 2.49
N SER A 166 -0.40 1.35 3.32
CA SER A 166 0.38 0.11 3.12
C SER A 166 0.01 -0.57 1.80
N ASP A 167 -1.29 -0.71 1.52
CA ASP A 167 -1.75 -1.31 0.26
C ASP A 167 -1.33 -0.49 -0.96
N LEU A 168 -1.32 0.86 -0.84
CA LEU A 168 -0.86 1.78 -1.90
C LEU A 168 0.65 1.70 -2.13
N GLN A 169 1.43 1.41 -1.09
CA GLN A 169 2.87 1.19 -1.24
C GLN A 169 3.15 -0.10 -2.02
N ASP A 170 2.44 -1.18 -1.69
CA ASP A 170 2.70 -2.50 -2.28
C ASP A 170 2.00 -2.71 -3.63
N SER A 171 0.76 -2.27 -3.80
CA SER A 171 0.02 -2.45 -5.05
C SER A 171 -1.11 -1.43 -5.22
N LEU A 172 -2.31 -1.77 -4.75
CA LEU A 172 -3.53 -0.98 -4.87
C LEU A 172 -4.40 -1.18 -3.64
N PRO A 173 -4.99 -0.11 -3.14
CA PRO A 173 -5.95 -0.22 -2.07
C PRO A 173 -7.20 -0.93 -2.58
N LYS A 174 -7.39 -2.16 -2.15
CA LYS A 174 -8.53 -3.00 -2.57
C LYS A 174 -9.89 -2.41 -2.16
N LYS A 175 -9.93 -1.47 -1.20
CA LYS A 175 -11.17 -0.96 -0.60
C LYS A 175 -11.07 0.49 -0.13
N THR A 176 -10.41 1.37 -0.88
CA THR A 176 -10.45 2.81 -0.56
C THR A 176 -11.89 3.31 -0.64
N PRO A 177 -12.47 3.84 0.44
CA PRO A 177 -13.87 4.23 0.47
C PRO A 177 -14.16 5.36 -0.49
N ILE A 178 -15.32 5.25 -1.16
CA ILE A 178 -15.87 6.33 -1.95
C ILE A 178 -16.63 7.27 -1.02
N ARG A 179 -16.39 8.57 -1.14
CA ARG A 179 -17.01 9.62 -0.34
C ARG A 179 -17.49 10.76 -1.22
N PHE A 180 -18.31 11.63 -0.64
CA PHE A 180 -18.80 12.84 -1.28
C PHE A 180 -18.33 14.05 -0.47
N ILE A 181 -17.73 15.04 -1.14
CA ILE A 181 -17.14 16.22 -0.53
C ILE A 181 -17.70 17.50 -1.19
N LYS A 182 -17.61 18.62 -0.49
CA LYS A 182 -17.93 19.93 -1.06
C LYS A 182 -16.88 20.35 -2.08
N GLN A 183 -17.31 21.00 -3.16
CA GLN A 183 -16.40 21.50 -4.21
C GLN A 183 -15.34 22.47 -3.65
N SER A 184 -15.71 23.37 -2.74
CA SER A 184 -14.77 24.31 -2.12
C SER A 184 -13.70 23.58 -1.31
N LYS A 185 -14.11 22.57 -0.53
CA LYS A 185 -13.19 21.77 0.28
C LYS A 185 -12.27 20.92 -0.62
N PHE A 186 -12.82 20.28 -1.65
CA PHE A 186 -12.01 19.51 -2.62
C PHE A 186 -10.87 20.38 -3.18
N LYS A 187 -11.20 21.56 -3.71
CA LYS A 187 -10.18 22.48 -4.28
C LYS A 187 -9.09 22.86 -3.29
N SER A 188 -9.42 22.94 -1.98
CA SER A 188 -8.46 23.33 -0.96
C SER A 188 -7.54 22.22 -0.48
N ILE A 189 -7.93 20.93 -0.65
CA ILE A 189 -7.16 19.78 -0.14
C ILE A 189 -6.78 18.78 -1.22
N GLU A 190 -7.06 19.06 -2.49
CA GLU A 190 -6.72 18.17 -3.60
C GLU A 190 -5.22 17.87 -3.62
N PRO A 191 -4.82 16.59 -3.51
CA PRO A 191 -3.42 16.20 -3.58
C PRO A 191 -2.85 16.43 -4.98
N LYS A 192 -1.64 17.00 -5.04
CA LYS A 192 -0.88 17.27 -6.26
C LYS A 192 0.34 16.37 -6.35
N ASP A 193 0.95 16.32 -7.53
CA ASP A 193 2.21 15.61 -7.72
C ASP A 193 3.29 16.21 -6.80
N GLY A 194 4.01 15.33 -6.12
CA GLY A 194 5.02 15.70 -5.14
C GLY A 194 4.51 15.88 -3.70
N ASP A 195 3.20 15.92 -3.47
CA ASP A 195 2.65 15.94 -2.11
C ASP A 195 2.90 14.61 -1.40
N ILE A 196 2.98 14.65 -0.06
CA ILE A 196 3.13 13.46 0.79
C ILE A 196 1.93 13.37 1.73
N ILE A 197 1.25 12.24 1.76
CA ILE A 197 0.21 11.95 2.76
C ILE A 197 0.87 11.21 3.92
N LEU A 198 0.75 11.76 5.13
CA LEU A 198 1.24 11.21 6.38
C LEU A 198 0.06 10.82 7.28
N GLU A 199 0.02 9.58 7.74
CA GLU A 199 -0.91 9.14 8.78
C GLU A 199 -0.56 9.78 10.11
N ILE A 200 -1.56 10.37 10.77
CA ILE A 200 -1.37 11.01 12.08
C ILE A 200 -2.23 10.38 13.18
N SER A 201 -3.08 9.40 12.84
CA SER A 201 -3.94 8.72 13.81
C SER A 201 -4.19 7.30 13.34
N GLY A 202 -3.84 6.35 14.17
CA GLY A 202 -3.89 4.91 13.88
C GLY A 202 -2.98 4.15 14.82
N GLY A 203 -2.17 3.26 14.25
CA GLY A 203 -1.18 2.48 15.01
C GLY A 203 -1.79 1.36 15.85
N THR A 204 -0.91 0.54 16.39
CA THR A 204 -1.20 -0.56 17.31
C THR A 204 -0.10 -0.62 18.35
N GLU A 205 -0.13 -1.60 19.23
CA GLU A 205 0.97 -1.82 20.19
C GLU A 205 2.31 -2.15 19.52
N THR A 206 2.26 -2.78 18.33
CA THR A 206 3.43 -3.27 17.60
C THR A 206 3.73 -2.50 16.32
N GLN A 207 2.89 -1.55 15.96
CA GLN A 207 3.05 -0.74 14.75
C GLN A 207 2.76 0.72 15.08
N SER A 208 3.77 1.57 14.93
CA SER A 208 3.60 3.01 15.15
C SER A 208 2.66 3.67 14.13
N THR A 209 2.05 4.78 14.53
CA THR A 209 1.40 5.72 13.63
C THR A 209 2.46 6.46 12.81
N GLY A 210 2.17 6.80 11.56
CA GLY A 210 3.10 7.62 10.77
C GLY A 210 3.47 7.03 9.42
N ARG A 211 2.70 6.06 8.93
CA ARG A 211 2.85 5.60 7.54
C ARG A 211 2.69 6.76 6.57
N SER A 212 3.51 6.81 5.55
CA SER A 212 3.49 7.89 4.57
C SER A 212 3.54 7.37 3.14
N ILE A 213 2.99 8.15 2.21
CA ILE A 213 3.06 7.89 0.78
C ILE A 213 3.20 9.20 0.00
N TYR A 214 4.05 9.21 -1.02
CA TYR A 214 4.13 10.33 -1.97
C TYR A 214 3.00 10.22 -3.01
N ILE A 215 2.57 11.36 -3.53
CA ILE A 215 1.55 11.45 -4.57
C ILE A 215 2.21 11.75 -5.92
N SER A 216 1.86 10.95 -6.91
CA SER A 216 2.29 11.14 -8.30
C SER A 216 1.11 11.11 -9.26
N SER A 217 1.31 11.57 -10.50
CA SER A 217 0.31 11.48 -11.55
C SER A 217 -0.07 10.03 -11.84
N PHE A 218 0.90 9.11 -11.76
CA PHE A 218 0.64 7.69 -11.98
C PHE A 218 -0.26 7.09 -10.88
N ASN A 219 0.09 7.29 -9.60
CA ASN A 219 -0.70 6.69 -8.52
C ASN A 219 -2.09 7.32 -8.38
N ARG A 220 -2.30 8.59 -8.79
CA ARG A 220 -3.64 9.19 -8.86
C ARG A 220 -4.53 8.53 -9.92
N GLN A 221 -3.95 8.09 -11.06
CA GLN A 221 -4.68 7.39 -12.13
C GLN A 221 -5.11 5.96 -11.75
N LEU A 222 -4.58 5.40 -10.66
CA LEU A 222 -5.01 4.10 -10.15
C LEU A 222 -6.44 4.11 -9.58
N PHE A 223 -7.00 5.29 -9.30
CA PHE A 223 -8.33 5.45 -8.74
C PHE A 223 -9.36 5.82 -9.78
N GLU A 224 -10.59 5.36 -9.59
CA GLU A 224 -11.73 5.69 -10.46
C GLU A 224 -12.15 7.16 -10.33
N TYR A 225 -12.03 7.73 -9.12
CA TYR A 225 -12.40 9.11 -8.82
C TYR A 225 -11.19 9.89 -8.31
N PRO A 226 -11.23 11.24 -8.37
CA PRO A 226 -10.21 12.06 -7.74
C PRO A 226 -9.97 11.66 -6.29
N ILE A 227 -8.73 11.76 -5.83
CA ILE A 227 -8.36 11.37 -4.48
C ILE A 227 -8.43 12.54 -3.51
N ILE A 228 -8.81 12.22 -2.27
CA ILE A 228 -8.60 13.03 -1.07
C ILE A 228 -8.02 12.12 0.01
N PHE A 229 -7.83 12.64 1.20
CA PHE A 229 -7.37 11.89 2.36
C PHE A 229 -8.22 12.19 3.58
N SER A 230 -8.29 11.22 4.50
CA SER A 230 -9.12 11.32 5.70
C SER A 230 -8.56 12.33 6.70
N ASN A 231 -9.38 12.76 7.65
CA ASN A 231 -8.96 13.61 8.76
C ASN A 231 -7.93 12.97 9.71
N PHE A 232 -7.70 11.66 9.60
CA PHE A 232 -6.62 10.93 10.28
C PHE A 232 -5.27 11.00 9.54
N CYS A 233 -5.20 11.77 8.48
CA CYS A 233 -3.99 12.03 7.71
C CYS A 233 -3.72 13.54 7.60
N ARG A 234 -2.47 13.88 7.27
CA ARG A 234 -2.05 15.22 6.85
C ARG A 234 -1.38 15.13 5.50
N LEU A 235 -1.62 16.12 4.67
CA LEU A 235 -0.89 16.28 3.44
C LEU A 235 0.22 17.30 3.68
N LEU A 236 1.43 16.90 3.39
CA LEU A 236 2.63 17.73 3.45
C LEU A 236 2.98 18.10 2.01
N ARG A 237 2.94 19.39 1.69
CA ARG A 237 3.32 19.91 0.38
C ARG A 237 4.72 20.48 0.46
N PRO A 238 5.70 19.87 -0.24
CA PRO A 238 7.05 20.41 -0.29
C PRO A 238 7.09 21.84 -0.86
N LYS A 239 8.09 22.63 -0.46
CA LYS A 239 8.34 23.96 -1.04
C LYS A 239 8.67 23.85 -2.53
N GLU A 240 9.48 22.85 -2.88
CA GLU A 240 9.89 22.54 -4.24
C GLU A 240 9.78 21.03 -4.50
N ASN A 241 9.51 20.64 -5.72
CA ASN A 241 9.31 19.22 -6.08
C ASN A 241 10.53 18.34 -5.80
N TYR A 242 11.74 18.90 -5.88
CA TYR A 242 12.97 18.15 -5.60
C TYR A 242 13.13 17.76 -4.11
N TYR A 243 12.33 18.31 -3.20
CA TYR A 243 12.27 17.86 -1.81
C TYR A 243 11.32 16.68 -1.57
N THR A 244 10.49 16.29 -2.55
CA THR A 244 9.48 15.24 -2.38
C THR A 244 10.09 13.92 -1.89
N TYR A 245 11.01 13.36 -2.66
CA TYR A 245 11.58 12.05 -2.32
C TYR A 245 12.52 12.10 -1.12
N TYR A 246 13.19 13.23 -0.90
CA TYR A 246 13.97 13.45 0.30
C TYR A 246 13.10 13.40 1.55
N LEU A 247 12.03 14.20 1.62
CA LEU A 247 11.08 14.22 2.73
C LEU A 247 10.38 12.87 2.92
N TYR A 248 9.92 12.26 1.83
CA TYR A 248 9.27 10.95 1.87
C TYR A 248 10.17 9.88 2.45
N LEU A 249 11.41 9.80 1.97
CA LEU A 249 12.38 8.81 2.44
C LEU A 249 12.87 9.10 3.86
N TYR A 250 12.94 10.38 4.25
CA TYR A 250 13.26 10.75 5.63
C TYR A 250 12.17 10.29 6.60
N LEU A 251 10.91 10.57 6.30
CA LEU A 251 9.77 10.10 7.11
C LEU A 251 9.73 8.56 7.17
N LYS A 252 9.98 7.91 6.05
CA LYS A 252 10.04 6.44 5.98
C LYS A 252 11.22 5.88 6.78
N TYR A 253 12.37 6.54 6.76
CA TYR A 253 13.54 6.19 7.56
C TYR A 253 13.25 6.26 9.07
N LEU A 254 12.66 7.36 9.54
CA LEU A 254 12.26 7.52 10.93
C LEU A 254 11.21 6.48 11.35
N TYR A 255 10.23 6.20 10.49
CA TYR A 255 9.20 5.20 10.73
C TYR A 255 9.79 3.78 10.89
N ILE A 256 10.70 3.37 10.00
CA ILE A 256 11.33 2.04 10.02
C ILE A 256 12.26 1.87 11.23
N ASN A 257 12.84 2.95 11.73
CA ASN A 257 13.71 2.93 12.93
C ASN A 257 12.92 3.14 14.24
N ASP A 258 11.60 3.02 14.20
CA ASP A 258 10.71 3.10 15.38
C ASP A 258 10.73 4.46 16.11
N GLU A 259 11.27 5.52 15.50
CA GLU A 259 11.36 6.85 16.09
C GLU A 259 9.98 7.45 16.41
N PHE A 260 8.96 7.06 15.63
CA PHE A 260 7.61 7.59 15.79
C PHE A 260 6.90 7.08 17.05
N PHE A 261 7.31 5.95 17.64
CA PHE A 261 6.74 5.50 18.91
C PHE A 261 6.93 6.52 20.04
N SER A 262 8.07 7.20 20.04
CA SER A 262 8.37 8.24 21.04
C SER A 262 7.52 9.50 20.88
N LEU A 263 6.93 9.70 19.72
CA LEU A 263 6.09 10.84 19.35
C LEU A 263 4.59 10.53 19.40
N GLU A 264 4.22 9.32 19.83
CA GLU A 264 2.81 8.94 19.93
C GLU A 264 2.18 9.39 21.24
N ASN A 265 1.01 10.02 21.14
CA ASN A 265 0.15 10.41 22.24
C ASN A 265 -1.15 9.60 22.20
N GLY A 266 -1.60 9.05 23.33
CA GLY A 266 -2.87 8.35 23.45
C GLY A 266 -2.82 7.27 24.53
N THR A 267 -3.87 7.19 25.33
CA THR A 267 -3.94 6.28 26.50
C THR A 267 -4.83 5.07 26.29
N SER A 268 -5.63 5.01 25.23
CA SER A 268 -6.51 3.87 24.96
C SER A 268 -6.94 3.79 23.49
N GLY A 269 -6.47 2.80 22.78
CA GLY A 269 -7.00 2.30 21.52
C GLY A 269 -6.53 3.01 20.27
N ILE A 270 -6.63 4.31 20.13
CA ILE A 270 -6.16 5.07 18.96
C ILE A 270 -4.99 5.94 19.37
N LYS A 271 -3.83 5.72 18.77
CA LYS A 271 -2.64 6.52 18.96
C LYS A 271 -2.60 7.67 17.96
N ASN A 272 -2.07 8.81 18.37
CA ASN A 272 -1.92 9.99 17.53
C ASN A 272 -0.46 10.40 17.49
N LEU A 273 0.09 10.57 16.29
CA LEU A 273 1.44 11.08 16.06
C LEU A 273 1.48 12.58 16.33
N ASP A 274 2.37 13.03 17.19
CA ASP A 274 2.69 14.45 17.33
C ASP A 274 3.52 14.93 16.15
N TYR A 275 2.84 15.05 15.02
CA TYR A 275 3.46 15.50 13.77
C TYR A 275 4.00 16.94 13.84
N LYS A 276 3.53 17.76 14.81
CA LYS A 276 4.04 19.13 14.97
C LYS A 276 5.44 19.11 15.57
N THR A 277 5.62 18.36 16.65
CA THR A 277 6.95 18.13 17.24
C THR A 277 7.89 17.52 16.22
N LEU A 278 7.45 16.47 15.49
CA LEU A 278 8.23 15.84 14.42
C LEU A 278 8.72 16.83 13.36
N LEU A 279 7.83 17.73 12.91
CA LEU A 279 8.12 18.60 11.77
C LEU A 279 8.75 19.93 12.13
N TYR A 280 8.56 20.45 13.36
CA TYR A 280 8.99 21.81 13.72
C TYR A 280 9.96 21.88 14.88
N ASP A 281 9.84 20.99 15.87
CA ASP A 281 10.63 21.09 17.09
C ASP A 281 11.90 20.24 17.02
N LEU A 282 11.81 19.03 16.41
CA LEU A 282 12.96 18.18 16.21
C LEU A 282 13.86 18.76 15.10
N LYS A 283 15.18 18.70 15.35
CA LYS A 283 16.20 19.18 14.43
C LYS A 283 17.01 18.00 13.90
N TYR A 284 17.36 18.08 12.64
CA TYR A 284 18.12 17.05 11.94
C TYR A 284 19.26 17.68 11.15
N PRO A 285 20.42 17.01 11.09
CA PRO A 285 21.53 17.45 10.24
C PRO A 285 21.13 17.46 8.77
N MET A 286 21.29 18.58 8.09
CA MET A 286 20.86 18.74 6.68
C MET A 286 21.85 19.62 5.90
N PRO A 287 22.16 19.26 4.63
CA PRO A 287 23.01 20.06 3.80
C PRO A 287 22.37 21.42 3.47
N LYS A 288 23.15 22.51 3.55
CA LYS A 288 22.73 23.86 3.14
C LYS A 288 22.63 24.01 1.63
N ASN A 289 23.46 23.26 0.89
CA ASN A 289 23.51 23.32 -0.55
C ASN A 289 22.30 22.61 -1.18
N THR A 290 21.43 23.38 -1.81
CA THR A 290 20.21 22.86 -2.49
C THR A 290 20.54 21.96 -3.68
N GLU A 291 21.72 22.07 -4.29
CA GLU A 291 22.14 21.21 -5.40
C GLU A 291 22.23 19.73 -5.01
N ILE A 292 22.50 19.44 -3.75
CA ILE A 292 22.50 18.06 -3.23
C ILE A 292 21.11 17.45 -3.34
N TYR A 293 20.07 18.19 -2.98
CA TYR A 293 18.68 17.72 -3.09
C TYR A 293 18.21 17.58 -4.54
N LEU A 294 18.63 18.50 -5.43
CA LEU A 294 18.37 18.41 -6.86
C LEU A 294 19.00 17.15 -7.46
N SER A 295 20.30 16.96 -7.22
CA SER A 295 21.01 15.78 -7.71
C SER A 295 20.44 14.48 -7.12
N PHE A 296 20.06 14.49 -5.84
CA PHE A 296 19.39 13.34 -5.22
C PHE A 296 18.04 13.05 -5.90
N TYR A 297 17.22 14.08 -6.12
CA TYR A 297 15.93 13.96 -6.81
C TYR A 297 16.10 13.37 -8.21
N GLU A 298 17.04 13.85 -9.00
CA GLU A 298 17.31 13.32 -10.35
C GLU A 298 17.66 11.83 -10.34
N ASN A 299 18.47 11.39 -9.38
CA ASN A 299 18.84 9.98 -9.25
C ASN A 299 17.69 9.08 -8.78
N VAL A 300 16.87 9.58 -7.86
CA VAL A 300 15.84 8.76 -7.18
C VAL A 300 14.51 8.80 -7.93
N SER A 301 14.19 9.89 -8.63
CA SER A 301 12.95 10.02 -9.40
C SER A 301 12.76 8.90 -10.42
N ILE A 302 13.84 8.47 -11.08
CA ILE A 302 13.82 7.37 -12.06
C ILE A 302 13.37 6.06 -11.41
N LEU A 303 13.78 5.80 -10.17
CA LEU A 303 13.39 4.61 -9.41
C LEU A 303 11.90 4.65 -9.08
N PHE A 304 11.40 5.78 -8.58
CA PHE A 304 10.00 5.95 -8.24
C PHE A 304 9.08 5.98 -9.47
N GLU A 305 9.49 6.57 -10.57
CA GLU A 305 8.76 6.48 -11.84
C GLU A 305 8.62 5.03 -12.31
N LYS A 306 9.68 4.23 -12.15
CA LYS A 306 9.64 2.82 -12.49
C LYS A 306 8.69 2.04 -11.58
N ILE A 307 8.68 2.34 -10.27
CA ILE A 307 7.73 1.78 -9.31
C ILE A 307 6.30 2.11 -9.72
N ASP A 308 6.01 3.36 -10.05
CA ASP A 308 4.66 3.79 -10.47
C ASP A 308 4.21 3.09 -11.75
N LYS A 309 5.08 2.98 -12.76
CA LYS A 309 4.81 2.22 -14.00
C LYS A 309 4.54 0.74 -13.71
N ASN A 310 5.30 0.13 -12.82
CA ASN A 310 5.10 -1.25 -12.41
C ASN A 310 3.74 -1.43 -11.69
N LYS A 311 3.36 -0.51 -10.79
CA LYS A 311 2.05 -0.52 -10.12
C LYS A 311 0.90 -0.45 -11.12
N PHE A 312 1.00 0.39 -12.14
CA PHE A 312 0.01 0.46 -13.21
C PHE A 312 -0.07 -0.84 -14.01
N GLN A 313 1.09 -1.46 -14.30
CA GLN A 313 1.13 -2.76 -14.99
C GLN A 313 0.51 -3.86 -14.14
N ILE A 314 0.78 -3.90 -12.83
CA ILE A 314 0.16 -4.84 -11.88
C ILE A 314 -1.37 -4.70 -11.95
N GLN A 315 -1.91 -3.48 -11.84
CA GLN A 315 -3.35 -3.25 -11.93
C GLN A 315 -3.95 -3.80 -13.23
N THR A 316 -3.26 -3.60 -14.34
CA THR A 316 -3.72 -4.11 -15.65
C THR A 316 -3.75 -5.64 -15.67
N LEU A 317 -2.69 -6.27 -15.17
CA LEU A 317 -2.60 -7.74 -15.10
C LEU A 317 -3.63 -8.34 -14.13
N GLU A 318 -3.89 -7.69 -13.00
CA GLU A 318 -4.94 -8.12 -12.05
C GLU A 318 -6.35 -8.09 -12.64
N LYS A 319 -6.62 -7.18 -13.57
CA LYS A 319 -7.91 -7.14 -14.31
C LYS A 319 -8.04 -8.24 -15.36
N LEU A 320 -6.90 -8.75 -15.87
CA LEU A 320 -6.87 -9.83 -16.86
C LEU A 320 -6.94 -11.22 -16.23
N ARG A 321 -6.58 -11.31 -14.97
CA ARG A 321 -6.59 -12.54 -14.17
C ARG A 321 -7.99 -12.84 -13.63
#